data_f91f96cf0003fbf4f27c79e1e9bbc02d
#
_entry.id   f91f96cf0003fbf4f27c79e1e9bbc02d
#
_cell.length_a   1.000
_cell.length_b   1.000
_cell.length_c   1.000
_cell.angle_alpha   90.00
_cell.angle_beta   90.00
_cell.angle_gamma   90.00
#
_symmetry.space_group_name_H-M   'P 1'
#
loop_
_entity.id
_entity.type
_entity.pdbx_description
1 polymer ?
#
loop_
_entity_poly.entity_id
_entity_poly.type
_entity_poly.pdbx_seq_one_letter_code
_entity_poly.pdbx_strand_id
1 'polypeptide(L)'
;DTICSGDSITITAGPAGQANYQFELGVGNVVQNGAGNTLTTTAITADTAVIVTVTNAGGCTDTETMNVIVPDLLTPGDITTPADTTICLGEDQPAIANATVGTVAAGDTVAYQWQYRPVSGAWQDIAGSTAVALAAAQVVLTTTSQFKRLAFSTRNGVPCEGTPSLVDGNPGTITITVDNRAVPTVTNNDPDANNIICDSFAIVFTAGGTLAGDTIAWLVDGNPVGVATQVWSPAAGTINDGEAVSVQITTAAPGGCTYTSVAQTITVQADPIATLASNATGDTICSGDSITITAGPAG
;
A
#
# COMPACT_ATOMS: atom_id res chain seq x y z
N ASP A 1 28.49 -0.60 30.80
CA ASP A 1 28.07 -0.86 29.42
C ASP A 1 26.63 -1.38 29.38
N THR A 2 25.94 -1.16 28.25
CA THR A 2 24.59 -1.67 28.02
C THR A 2 24.63 -2.56 26.79
N ILE A 3 24.05 -3.77 26.89
CA ILE A 3 23.94 -4.76 25.79
C ILE A 3 22.54 -5.36 25.80
N CYS A 4 22.13 -5.97 24.70
CA CYS A 4 20.84 -6.63 24.65
C CYS A 4 20.88 -8.04 25.27
N SER A 5 19.73 -8.50 25.76
CA SER A 5 19.61 -9.85 26.35
C SER A 5 20.01 -10.92 25.33
N GLY A 6 20.93 -11.76 25.71
CA GLY A 6 21.49 -12.82 24.85
C GLY A 6 22.79 -12.46 24.12
N ASP A 7 23.20 -11.20 24.17
CA ASP A 7 24.48 -10.78 23.60
C ASP A 7 25.66 -11.19 24.50
N SER A 8 26.83 -11.22 23.89
CA SER A 8 28.12 -11.38 24.57
C SER A 8 28.92 -10.08 24.50
N ILE A 9 29.80 -9.84 25.47
CA ILE A 9 30.69 -8.69 25.50
C ILE A 9 32.13 -9.16 25.66
N THR A 10 33.07 -8.44 25.02
CA THR A 10 34.50 -8.64 25.21
C THR A 10 35.07 -7.52 26.05
N ILE A 11 35.71 -7.87 27.16
CA ILE A 11 36.24 -6.96 28.17
C ILE A 11 37.76 -7.16 28.21
N THR A 12 38.51 -6.07 28.21
CA THR A 12 39.96 -6.09 28.32
C THR A 12 40.38 -5.40 29.60
N ALA A 13 41.05 -6.12 30.50
CA ALA A 13 41.62 -5.58 31.74
C ALA A 13 43.01 -4.96 31.50
N GLY A 14 43.31 -3.88 32.20
CA GLY A 14 44.58 -3.24 32.22
C GLY A 14 45.19 -3.22 33.65
N PRO A 15 46.50 -2.92 33.74
CA PRO A 15 47.50 -2.89 32.70
C PRO A 15 47.82 -4.27 32.12
N ALA A 16 48.25 -4.33 30.87
CA ALA A 16 48.67 -5.59 30.22
C ALA A 16 49.95 -6.15 30.87
N GLY A 17 50.21 -7.46 30.72
CA GLY A 17 51.44 -8.12 31.13
C GLY A 17 51.56 -8.40 32.64
N GLN A 18 50.43 -8.42 33.36
CA GLN A 18 50.43 -8.83 34.78
C GLN A 18 50.50 -10.37 34.91
N ALA A 19 50.83 -10.84 36.13
CA ALA A 19 51.01 -12.27 36.39
C ALA A 19 49.67 -13.04 36.29
N ASN A 20 48.59 -12.41 36.72
CA ASN A 20 47.27 -13.04 36.67
C ASN A 20 46.11 -12.03 36.52
N TYR A 21 45.07 -12.45 35.81
CA TYR A 21 43.78 -11.78 35.70
C TYR A 21 42.69 -12.79 36.03
N GLN A 22 41.98 -12.50 37.11
CA GLN A 22 40.80 -13.28 37.49
C GLN A 22 39.54 -12.48 37.17
N PHE A 23 38.70 -13.01 36.28
CA PHE A 23 37.41 -12.41 35.93
C PHE A 23 36.28 -13.18 36.60
N GLU A 24 35.32 -12.45 37.14
CA GLU A 24 34.09 -12.98 37.70
C GLU A 24 32.87 -12.37 36.99
N LEU A 25 31.85 -13.17 36.77
CA LEU A 25 30.52 -12.72 36.34
C LEU A 25 29.56 -12.83 37.53
N GLY A 26 29.34 -11.72 38.22
CA GLY A 26 28.76 -11.69 39.55
C GLY A 26 29.79 -12.11 40.64
N VAL A 27 29.53 -11.69 41.88
CA VAL A 27 30.44 -11.92 42.99
C VAL A 27 30.67 -13.41 43.24
N GLY A 28 31.92 -13.85 43.17
CA GLY A 28 32.34 -15.21 43.46
C GLY A 28 32.18 -16.20 42.32
N ASN A 29 31.65 -15.80 41.16
CA ASN A 29 31.53 -16.66 39.99
C ASN A 29 32.72 -16.44 39.04
N VAL A 30 33.84 -17.11 39.31
CA VAL A 30 35.05 -17.02 38.52
C VAL A 30 34.87 -17.72 37.17
N VAL A 31 35.00 -16.99 36.07
CA VAL A 31 34.85 -17.50 34.70
C VAL A 31 36.16 -17.59 33.93
N GLN A 32 37.17 -16.84 34.37
CA GLN A 32 38.54 -16.90 33.83
C GLN A 32 39.54 -16.60 34.94
N ASN A 33 40.64 -17.34 34.95
CA ASN A 33 41.76 -17.09 35.88
C ASN A 33 43.08 -17.52 35.22
N GLY A 34 43.98 -16.55 34.97
CA GLY A 34 45.26 -16.80 34.26
C GLY A 34 45.89 -15.52 33.69
N ALA A 35 46.91 -15.68 32.84
CA ALA A 35 47.63 -14.57 32.26
C ALA A 35 46.91 -13.80 31.16
N GLY A 36 45.76 -14.27 30.70
CA GLY A 36 44.95 -13.64 29.66
C GLY A 36 44.20 -12.45 30.23
N ASN A 37 44.42 -11.25 29.69
CA ASN A 37 43.77 -10.03 30.16
C ASN A 37 42.45 -9.69 29.42
N THR A 38 41.93 -10.59 28.58
CA THR A 38 40.70 -10.41 27.83
C THR A 38 39.73 -11.52 28.16
N LEU A 39 38.49 -11.15 28.54
CA LEU A 39 37.35 -12.04 28.71
C LEU A 39 36.34 -11.79 27.61
N THR A 40 35.92 -12.83 26.89
CA THR A 40 34.67 -12.81 26.10
C THR A 40 33.63 -13.63 26.87
N THR A 41 32.52 -12.98 27.20
CA THR A 41 31.46 -13.62 27.98
C THR A 41 30.62 -14.57 27.11
N THR A 42 29.93 -15.51 27.70
CA THR A 42 28.75 -16.13 27.13
C THR A 42 27.58 -15.13 27.07
N ALA A 43 26.46 -15.52 26.47
CA ALA A 43 25.25 -14.71 26.47
C ALA A 43 24.85 -14.22 27.87
N ILE A 44 24.71 -12.91 28.02
CA ILE A 44 24.25 -12.26 29.23
C ILE A 44 22.77 -11.92 29.08
N THR A 45 21.94 -12.36 30.03
CA THR A 45 20.47 -12.22 29.92
C THR A 45 19.87 -11.34 31.04
N ALA A 46 20.70 -10.85 31.99
CA ALA A 46 20.29 -9.97 33.06
C ALA A 46 21.45 -9.08 33.50
N ASP A 47 21.16 -8.00 34.20
CA ASP A 47 22.16 -7.10 34.76
C ASP A 47 23.23 -7.90 35.54
N THR A 48 24.50 -7.67 35.21
CA THR A 48 25.61 -8.47 35.72
C THR A 48 26.80 -7.58 36.03
N ALA A 49 27.37 -7.72 37.22
CA ALA A 49 28.67 -7.12 37.52
C ALA A 49 29.80 -7.98 36.96
N VAL A 50 30.69 -7.39 36.21
CA VAL A 50 31.96 -8.01 35.82
C VAL A 50 33.05 -7.47 36.73
N ILE A 51 33.70 -8.36 37.45
CA ILE A 51 34.73 -8.02 38.40
C ILE A 51 36.05 -8.59 37.88
N VAL A 52 37.09 -7.78 37.84
CA VAL A 52 38.44 -8.26 37.49
C VAL A 52 39.37 -8.00 38.68
N THR A 53 40.08 -9.03 39.10
CA THR A 53 41.20 -8.92 40.04
C THR A 53 42.50 -9.16 39.29
N VAL A 54 43.35 -8.15 39.28
CA VAL A 54 44.64 -8.18 38.59
C VAL A 54 45.73 -8.40 39.64
N THR A 55 46.68 -9.34 39.39
CA THR A 55 47.80 -9.63 40.27
C THR A 55 49.11 -9.43 39.55
N ASN A 56 50.02 -8.62 40.11
CA ASN A 56 51.35 -8.41 39.55
C ASN A 56 52.34 -9.53 39.93
N ALA A 57 53.53 -9.51 39.37
CA ALA A 57 54.59 -10.48 39.68
C ALA A 57 55.06 -10.49 41.13
N GLY A 58 54.83 -9.41 41.88
CA GLY A 58 55.11 -9.32 43.32
C GLY A 58 53.97 -9.85 44.21
N GLY A 59 52.86 -10.32 43.64
CA GLY A 59 51.70 -10.80 44.39
C GLY A 59 50.74 -9.73 44.89
N CYS A 60 50.95 -8.43 44.53
CA CYS A 60 50.01 -7.37 44.87
C CYS A 60 48.81 -7.44 43.94
N THR A 61 47.63 -7.21 44.49
CA THR A 61 46.33 -7.29 43.78
C THR A 61 45.63 -5.95 43.75
N ASP A 62 44.87 -5.71 42.68
CA ASP A 62 43.90 -4.63 42.57
C ASP A 62 42.63 -5.15 41.89
N THR A 63 41.47 -4.58 42.22
CA THR A 63 40.17 -5.08 41.76
C THR A 63 39.32 -3.93 41.23
N GLU A 64 38.75 -4.13 40.05
CA GLU A 64 37.82 -3.19 39.40
C GLU A 64 36.51 -3.90 39.04
N THR A 65 35.42 -3.13 39.07
CA THR A 65 34.09 -3.65 38.79
C THR A 65 33.42 -2.81 37.72
N MET A 66 32.93 -3.47 36.68
CA MET A 66 32.09 -2.87 35.61
C MET A 66 30.69 -3.50 35.64
N ASN A 67 29.67 -2.66 35.61
CA ASN A 67 28.30 -3.14 35.46
C ASN A 67 27.94 -3.25 33.99
N VAL A 68 27.47 -4.44 33.58
CA VAL A 68 26.83 -4.71 32.31
C VAL A 68 25.31 -4.68 32.56
N ILE A 69 24.66 -3.77 31.88
CA ILE A 69 23.23 -3.53 32.03
C ILE A 69 22.51 -4.17 30.81
N VAL A 70 21.44 -4.91 31.08
CA VAL A 70 20.61 -5.57 30.07
C VAL A 70 19.19 -5.01 30.19
N PRO A 71 18.67 -4.33 29.17
CA PRO A 71 17.28 -3.88 29.16
C PRO A 71 16.30 -5.03 29.39
N ASP A 72 15.28 -4.76 30.21
CA ASP A 72 14.28 -5.76 30.59
C ASP A 72 13.38 -6.18 29.42
N LEU A 73 12.66 -7.30 29.62
CA LEU A 73 11.73 -7.84 28.65
C LEU A 73 10.62 -6.83 28.33
N LEU A 74 10.44 -6.55 27.06
CA LEU A 74 9.45 -5.63 26.52
C LEU A 74 8.11 -6.32 26.30
N THR A 75 7.02 -5.69 26.76
CA THR A 75 5.67 -5.96 26.25
C THR A 75 5.40 -4.96 25.11
N PRO A 76 5.21 -5.39 23.87
CA PRO A 76 5.31 -4.49 22.70
C PRO A 76 4.11 -3.56 22.51
N GLY A 77 3.02 -3.75 23.27
CA GLY A 77 1.76 -3.01 23.09
C GLY A 77 0.95 -3.47 21.89
N ASP A 78 -0.11 -2.73 21.57
CA ASP A 78 -1.09 -3.10 20.55
C ASP A 78 -1.40 -1.92 19.62
N ILE A 79 -1.75 -2.21 18.35
CA ILE A 79 -2.19 -1.26 17.34
C ILE A 79 -3.54 -1.71 16.80
N THR A 80 -4.34 -0.75 16.35
CA THR A 80 -5.71 -1.01 15.86
C THR A 80 -5.73 -0.99 14.34
N THR A 81 -6.36 -2.00 13.75
CA THR A 81 -6.65 -2.01 12.31
C THR A 81 -7.54 -0.82 11.94
N PRO A 82 -7.20 -0.01 10.91
CA PRO A 82 -8.06 1.06 10.44
C PRO A 82 -9.45 0.54 10.02
N ALA A 83 -10.47 1.38 10.16
CA ALA A 83 -11.82 1.04 9.72
C ALA A 83 -11.89 0.81 8.19
N ASP A 84 -11.11 1.56 7.44
CA ASP A 84 -10.95 1.38 6.00
C ASP A 84 -9.56 0.80 5.71
N THR A 85 -9.54 -0.41 5.18
CA THR A 85 -8.33 -1.15 4.79
C THR A 85 -8.20 -1.33 3.28
N THR A 86 -9.11 -0.72 2.50
CA THR A 86 -9.05 -0.71 1.03
C THR A 86 -8.99 0.73 0.54
N ILE A 87 -7.98 1.06 -0.23
CA ILE A 87 -7.74 2.39 -0.80
C ILE A 87 -7.56 2.31 -2.32
N CYS A 88 -7.67 3.43 -2.99
CA CYS A 88 -7.46 3.50 -4.43
C CYS A 88 -5.97 3.56 -4.78
N LEU A 89 -5.64 3.14 -6.00
CA LEU A 89 -4.27 3.19 -6.51
C LEU A 89 -3.72 4.62 -6.43
N GLY A 90 -2.57 4.76 -5.78
CA GLY A 90 -1.88 6.04 -5.62
C GLY A 90 -2.39 6.90 -4.46
N GLU A 91 -3.31 6.40 -3.66
CA GLU A 91 -3.68 7.06 -2.41
C GLU A 91 -2.69 6.77 -1.29
N ASP A 92 -2.72 7.65 -0.31
CA ASP A 92 -1.91 7.54 0.90
C ASP A 92 -2.47 6.47 1.84
N GLN A 93 -1.58 5.80 2.60
CA GLN A 93 -2.04 4.88 3.63
C GLN A 93 -2.88 5.62 4.69
N PRO A 94 -3.94 4.99 5.24
CA PRO A 94 -4.72 5.55 6.33
C PRO A 94 -3.92 5.61 7.63
N ALA A 95 -4.32 6.45 8.57
CA ALA A 95 -3.74 6.46 9.90
C ALA A 95 -3.94 5.12 10.61
N ILE A 96 -2.91 4.63 11.30
CA ILE A 96 -2.99 3.44 12.15
C ILE A 96 -2.89 3.87 13.60
N ALA A 97 -3.96 3.64 14.35
CA ALA A 97 -4.06 4.07 15.75
C ALA A 97 -3.27 3.14 16.69
N ASN A 98 -2.87 3.70 17.82
CA ASN A 98 -2.36 2.94 18.94
C ASN A 98 -3.54 2.50 19.83
N ALA A 99 -3.63 1.21 20.15
CA ALA A 99 -4.57 0.69 21.13
C ALA A 99 -3.94 0.73 22.54
N THR A 100 -2.74 0.14 22.68
CA THR A 100 -1.97 0.21 23.92
C THR A 100 -0.49 0.46 23.64
N VAL A 101 0.16 1.23 24.51
CA VAL A 101 1.61 1.42 24.46
C VAL A 101 2.35 0.18 24.94
N GLY A 102 3.56 -0.01 24.48
CA GLY A 102 4.46 -1.01 25.04
C GLY A 102 4.87 -0.65 26.46
N THR A 103 5.22 -1.65 27.26
CA THR A 103 5.68 -1.46 28.64
C THR A 103 7.00 -2.19 28.87
N VAL A 104 7.86 -1.57 29.68
CA VAL A 104 9.14 -2.09 30.15
C VAL A 104 9.27 -1.85 31.64
N ALA A 105 10.25 -2.47 32.30
CA ALA A 105 10.50 -2.23 33.70
C ALA A 105 11.03 -0.81 33.98
N ALA A 106 11.08 -0.43 35.25
CA ALA A 106 11.55 0.87 35.68
C ALA A 106 13.02 1.10 35.28
N GLY A 107 13.29 2.22 34.66
CA GLY A 107 14.63 2.59 34.19
C GLY A 107 14.85 2.39 32.71
N ASP A 108 13.99 1.63 32.04
CA ASP A 108 13.97 1.50 30.58
C ASP A 108 12.91 2.40 29.95
N THR A 109 13.03 2.61 28.66
CA THR A 109 12.05 3.34 27.85
C THR A 109 11.66 2.52 26.63
N VAL A 110 10.43 2.72 26.15
CA VAL A 110 9.96 2.10 24.91
C VAL A 110 10.19 3.06 23.75
N ALA A 111 10.89 2.61 22.72
CA ALA A 111 10.97 3.28 21.42
C ALA A 111 10.20 2.49 20.37
N TYR A 112 9.82 3.14 19.28
CA TYR A 112 9.08 2.51 18.20
C TYR A 112 9.72 2.81 16.85
N GLN A 113 9.51 1.87 15.89
CA GLN A 113 9.77 2.06 14.47
C GLN A 113 8.65 1.42 13.67
N TRP A 114 8.02 2.19 12.79
CA TRP A 114 7.05 1.68 11.84
C TRP A 114 7.74 1.14 10.59
N GLN A 115 7.24 0.02 10.15
CA GLN A 115 7.70 -0.65 8.92
C GLN A 115 6.53 -0.99 8.04
N TYR A 116 6.78 -0.99 6.72
CA TYR A 116 5.85 -1.48 5.72
C TYR A 116 6.55 -2.36 4.70
N ARG A 117 5.78 -3.13 3.96
CA ARG A 117 6.24 -3.87 2.77
C ARG A 117 5.10 -4.09 1.79
N PRO A 118 5.34 -4.17 0.46
CA PRO A 118 4.47 -4.89 -0.46
C PRO A 118 4.29 -6.33 0.04
N VAL A 119 3.13 -6.96 -0.20
CA VAL A 119 2.82 -8.31 0.36
C VAL A 119 3.93 -9.34 0.07
N SER A 120 4.60 -9.25 -1.09
CA SER A 120 5.72 -10.13 -1.47
C SER A 120 7.11 -9.52 -1.28
N GLY A 121 7.21 -8.33 -0.67
CA GLY A 121 8.46 -7.57 -0.50
C GLY A 121 9.12 -7.78 0.86
N ALA A 122 10.35 -7.25 0.98
CA ALA A 122 11.05 -7.14 2.26
C ALA A 122 10.49 -5.97 3.09
N TRP A 123 10.58 -6.08 4.41
CA TRP A 123 10.23 -5.01 5.34
C TRP A 123 11.17 -3.82 5.16
N GLN A 124 10.61 -2.62 5.17
CA GLN A 124 11.31 -1.35 5.06
C GLN A 124 10.84 -0.41 6.16
N ASP A 125 11.78 0.33 6.75
CA ASP A 125 11.45 1.36 7.73
C ASP A 125 10.72 2.52 7.05
N ILE A 126 9.67 3.01 7.70
CA ILE A 126 9.04 4.28 7.33
C ILE A 126 9.85 5.37 8.00
N ALA A 127 10.62 6.13 7.20
CA ALA A 127 11.56 7.12 7.71
C ALA A 127 10.88 8.14 8.64
N GLY A 128 11.46 8.34 9.83
CA GLY A 128 10.95 9.27 10.83
C GLY A 128 9.66 8.85 11.56
N SER A 129 9.11 7.67 11.26
CA SER A 129 7.88 7.19 11.88
C SER A 129 8.18 6.38 13.14
N THR A 130 8.46 7.09 14.23
CA THR A 130 8.82 6.54 15.55
C THR A 130 7.76 6.79 16.63
N ALA A 131 6.60 7.33 16.25
CA ALA A 131 5.50 7.59 17.18
C ALA A 131 4.72 6.30 17.51
N VAL A 132 3.95 6.35 18.61
CA VAL A 132 3.07 5.24 19.04
C VAL A 132 1.98 4.90 18.01
N ALA A 133 1.53 5.87 17.25
CA ALA A 133 0.59 5.72 16.12
C ALA A 133 1.29 6.11 14.81
N LEU A 134 0.86 5.53 13.69
CA LEU A 134 1.29 5.97 12.36
C LEU A 134 0.29 7.02 11.84
N ALA A 135 0.78 8.21 11.56
CA ALA A 135 -0.03 9.23 10.91
C ALA A 135 -0.40 8.79 9.48
N ALA A 136 -1.50 9.32 8.93
CA ALA A 136 -1.82 9.14 7.52
C ALA A 136 -0.74 9.77 6.62
N ALA A 137 -0.72 9.36 5.35
CA ALA A 137 0.10 9.96 4.29
C ALA A 137 1.63 9.86 4.53
N GLN A 138 2.09 8.83 5.23
CA GLN A 138 3.53 8.57 5.34
C GLN A 138 4.07 7.75 4.16
N VAL A 139 3.20 6.99 3.50
CA VAL A 139 3.55 6.14 2.34
C VAL A 139 2.42 6.21 1.30
N VAL A 140 2.76 6.57 0.06
CA VAL A 140 1.85 6.42 -1.09
C VAL A 140 1.86 4.96 -1.54
N LEU A 141 0.69 4.33 -1.61
CA LEU A 141 0.59 2.91 -1.92
C LEU A 141 0.23 2.69 -3.40
N THR A 142 1.06 1.92 -4.09
CA THR A 142 0.83 1.47 -5.47
C THR A 142 0.47 -0.01 -5.56
N THR A 143 0.59 -0.74 -4.47
CA THR A 143 0.27 -2.16 -4.35
C THR A 143 -0.20 -2.47 -2.93
N THR A 144 -1.01 -3.52 -2.78
CA THR A 144 -1.40 -4.03 -1.47
C THR A 144 -0.17 -4.24 -0.59
N SER A 145 -0.19 -3.63 0.59
CA SER A 145 0.96 -3.55 1.48
C SER A 145 0.60 -3.92 2.91
N GLN A 146 1.60 -4.43 3.63
CA GLN A 146 1.48 -4.78 5.04
C GLN A 146 2.26 -3.78 5.90
N PHE A 147 1.74 -3.51 7.09
CA PHE A 147 2.29 -2.61 8.08
C PHE A 147 2.46 -3.31 9.42
N LYS A 148 3.53 -2.95 10.13
CA LYS A 148 3.75 -3.34 11.53
C LYS A 148 4.46 -2.22 12.28
N ARG A 149 4.30 -2.20 13.61
CA ARG A 149 5.10 -1.39 14.51
C ARG A 149 6.05 -2.31 15.26
N LEU A 150 7.34 -2.03 15.26
CA LEU A 150 8.31 -2.63 16.14
C LEU A 150 8.43 -1.78 17.41
N ALA A 151 8.46 -2.42 18.57
CA ALA A 151 8.74 -1.80 19.84
C ALA A 151 10.11 -2.28 20.34
N PHE A 152 10.89 -1.38 20.88
CA PHE A 152 12.25 -1.63 21.39
C PHE A 152 12.33 -1.24 22.84
N SER A 153 12.90 -2.10 23.68
CA SER A 153 13.37 -1.69 25.01
C SER A 153 14.67 -0.92 24.83
N THR A 154 14.77 0.25 25.45
CA THR A 154 15.94 1.13 25.32
C THR A 154 16.41 1.55 26.69
N ARG A 155 17.68 1.30 27.01
CA ARG A 155 18.36 1.79 28.22
C ARG A 155 19.69 2.43 27.82
N ASN A 156 19.99 3.59 28.40
CA ASN A 156 21.21 4.37 28.09
C ASN A 156 21.40 4.67 26.59
N GLY A 157 20.29 4.78 25.81
CA GLY A 157 20.32 5.05 24.38
C GLY A 157 20.62 3.82 23.49
N VAL A 158 20.75 2.62 24.07
CA VAL A 158 20.96 1.36 23.33
C VAL A 158 19.60 0.69 23.12
N PRO A 159 19.05 0.66 21.89
CA PRO A 159 17.84 -0.07 21.56
C PRO A 159 18.16 -1.55 21.35
N CYS A 160 17.38 -2.43 21.99
CA CYS A 160 17.46 -3.86 21.74
C CYS A 160 16.50 -4.30 20.62
N GLU A 161 16.64 -5.54 20.12
CA GLU A 161 15.89 -6.04 18.98
C GLU A 161 14.39 -5.76 19.07
N GLY A 162 13.82 -5.26 17.96
CA GLY A 162 12.43 -4.82 17.91
C GLY A 162 11.45 -5.99 17.95
N THR A 163 10.54 -5.96 18.89
CA THR A 163 9.42 -6.91 19.00
C THR A 163 8.19 -6.33 18.28
N PRO A 164 7.55 -7.07 17.34
CA PRO A 164 6.33 -6.60 16.70
C PRO A 164 5.20 -6.38 17.71
N SER A 165 4.51 -5.23 17.61
CA SER A 165 3.28 -4.98 18.39
C SER A 165 2.18 -5.95 17.96
N LEU A 166 1.24 -6.20 18.86
CA LEU A 166 0.01 -6.91 18.53
C LEU A 166 -0.85 -6.06 17.57
N VAL A 167 -1.75 -6.70 16.87
CA VAL A 167 -2.79 -6.07 16.04
C VAL A 167 -4.13 -6.57 16.56
N ASP A 168 -4.95 -5.67 17.09
CA ASP A 168 -6.25 -6.00 17.69
C ASP A 168 -6.15 -7.16 18.70
N GLY A 169 -5.09 -7.13 19.54
CA GLY A 169 -4.80 -8.13 20.56
C GLY A 169 -4.14 -9.42 20.07
N ASN A 170 -3.82 -9.56 18.80
CA ASN A 170 -3.25 -10.78 18.22
C ASN A 170 -1.89 -10.51 17.52
N PRO A 171 -0.98 -11.49 17.47
CA PRO A 171 0.21 -11.39 16.63
C PRO A 171 -0.18 -11.25 15.15
N GLY A 172 0.37 -10.25 14.47
CA GLY A 172 0.03 -10.06 13.05
C GLY A 172 0.60 -8.81 12.43
N THR A 173 0.04 -8.48 11.28
CA THR A 173 0.33 -7.26 10.51
C THR A 173 -0.97 -6.69 9.97
N ILE A 174 -1.05 -5.38 9.85
CA ILE A 174 -2.18 -4.72 9.20
C ILE A 174 -1.94 -4.77 7.69
N THR A 175 -2.94 -5.25 6.93
CA THR A 175 -2.90 -5.25 5.47
C THR A 175 -3.79 -4.14 4.94
N ILE A 176 -3.22 -3.23 4.14
CA ILE A 176 -3.94 -2.22 3.37
C ILE A 176 -3.99 -2.70 1.93
N THR A 177 -5.18 -2.97 1.45
CA THR A 177 -5.45 -3.42 0.08
C THR A 177 -5.52 -2.21 -0.85
N VAL A 178 -4.80 -2.26 -1.97
CA VAL A 178 -4.91 -1.26 -3.03
C VAL A 178 -5.81 -1.81 -4.12
N ASP A 179 -6.92 -1.12 -4.37
CA ASP A 179 -7.72 -1.35 -5.56
C ASP A 179 -7.00 -0.74 -6.76
N ASN A 180 -6.46 -1.59 -7.61
CA ASN A 180 -5.74 -1.21 -8.83
C ASN A 180 -6.45 -1.73 -10.08
N ARG A 181 -7.76 -1.74 -10.05
CA ARG A 181 -8.61 -2.21 -11.15
C ARG A 181 -8.25 -1.51 -12.47
N ALA A 182 -8.37 -2.25 -13.57
CA ALA A 182 -8.21 -1.68 -14.90
C ALA A 182 -9.28 -0.61 -15.20
N VAL A 183 -8.90 0.43 -15.92
CA VAL A 183 -9.83 1.47 -16.38
C VAL A 183 -10.99 0.82 -17.15
N PRO A 184 -12.25 1.20 -16.88
CA PRO A 184 -13.40 0.66 -17.59
C PRO A 184 -13.34 0.99 -19.07
N THR A 185 -14.08 0.24 -19.87
CA THR A 185 -14.17 0.44 -21.32
C THR A 185 -15.61 0.74 -21.72
N VAL A 186 -15.76 1.51 -22.81
CA VAL A 186 -17.02 1.70 -23.50
C VAL A 186 -16.93 1.00 -24.84
N THR A 187 -17.96 0.24 -25.17
CA THR A 187 -18.18 -0.29 -26.52
C THR A 187 -19.57 0.11 -26.98
N ASN A 188 -19.82 0.17 -28.27
CA ASN A 188 -21.14 0.44 -28.83
C ASN A 188 -21.48 -0.57 -29.93
N ASN A 189 -22.71 -0.49 -30.46
CA ASN A 189 -23.24 -1.38 -31.50
C ASN A 189 -23.12 -0.81 -32.91
N ASP A 190 -22.27 0.22 -33.10
CA ASP A 190 -21.97 0.71 -34.47
C ASP A 190 -21.34 -0.44 -35.27
N PRO A 191 -21.95 -0.85 -36.40
CA PRO A 191 -21.52 -2.02 -37.17
C PRO A 191 -20.13 -1.86 -37.79
N ASP A 192 -19.72 -0.63 -38.07
CA ASP A 192 -18.44 -0.32 -38.70
C ASP A 192 -17.36 0.03 -37.66
N ALA A 193 -17.75 0.14 -36.38
CA ALA A 193 -16.89 0.48 -35.23
C ALA A 193 -16.05 1.76 -35.45
N ASN A 194 -16.56 2.71 -36.21
CA ASN A 194 -15.91 3.98 -36.53
C ASN A 194 -16.50 5.17 -35.76
N ASN A 195 -17.54 4.92 -34.93
CA ASN A 195 -18.30 5.91 -34.16
C ASN A 195 -19.01 6.96 -35.03
N ILE A 196 -19.30 6.64 -36.31
CA ILE A 196 -20.07 7.48 -37.23
C ILE A 196 -21.43 6.83 -37.39
N ILE A 197 -22.49 7.51 -37.01
CA ILE A 197 -23.86 6.99 -37.03
C ILE A 197 -24.77 7.94 -37.78
N CYS A 198 -25.87 7.43 -38.30
CA CYS A 198 -26.98 8.26 -38.81
C CYS A 198 -27.83 8.79 -37.64
N ASP A 199 -28.49 9.91 -37.83
CA ASP A 199 -29.35 10.56 -36.81
C ASP A 199 -30.47 9.61 -36.32
N SER A 200 -31.02 8.76 -37.19
CA SER A 200 -32.03 7.76 -36.83
C SER A 200 -31.49 6.48 -36.20
N PHE A 201 -30.16 6.31 -36.11
CA PHE A 201 -29.56 5.08 -35.57
C PHE A 201 -29.74 4.95 -34.08
N ALA A 202 -30.28 3.81 -33.64
CA ALA A 202 -30.42 3.50 -32.22
C ALA A 202 -29.10 2.94 -31.64
N ILE A 203 -28.22 3.82 -31.23
CA ILE A 203 -26.93 3.44 -30.64
C ILE A 203 -27.15 2.84 -29.25
N VAL A 204 -26.36 1.80 -28.91
CA VAL A 204 -26.34 1.15 -27.61
C VAL A 204 -24.92 1.10 -27.10
N PHE A 205 -24.69 1.64 -25.93
CA PHE A 205 -23.40 1.60 -25.26
C PHE A 205 -23.34 0.49 -24.21
N THR A 206 -22.22 -0.18 -24.09
CA THR A 206 -21.96 -1.21 -23.09
C THR A 206 -20.71 -0.89 -22.30
N ALA A 207 -20.82 -0.87 -20.98
CA ALA A 207 -19.70 -0.70 -20.05
C ALA A 207 -18.99 -2.02 -19.81
N GLY A 208 -17.68 -2.07 -20.06
CA GLY A 208 -16.81 -3.18 -19.73
C GLY A 208 -16.00 -2.90 -18.46
N GLY A 209 -15.53 -3.97 -17.79
CA GLY A 209 -14.75 -3.85 -16.55
C GLY A 209 -15.58 -3.68 -15.28
N THR A 210 -16.89 -3.83 -15.33
CA THR A 210 -17.81 -3.76 -14.18
C THR A 210 -17.80 -5.06 -13.39
N LEU A 211 -17.95 -4.97 -12.05
CA LEU A 211 -18.13 -6.10 -11.15
C LEU A 211 -19.42 -5.95 -10.35
N ALA A 212 -19.85 -7.05 -9.73
CA ALA A 212 -21.02 -7.01 -8.85
C ALA A 212 -20.81 -6.03 -7.69
N GLY A 213 -21.77 -5.15 -7.47
CA GLY A 213 -21.75 -4.12 -6.43
C GLY A 213 -21.15 -2.78 -6.86
N ASP A 214 -20.61 -2.66 -8.07
CA ASP A 214 -20.16 -1.37 -8.62
C ASP A 214 -21.35 -0.45 -8.89
N THR A 215 -21.13 0.85 -8.69
CA THR A 215 -22.04 1.89 -9.15
C THR A 215 -21.55 2.41 -10.52
N ILE A 216 -22.46 2.44 -11.49
CA ILE A 216 -22.17 2.88 -12.86
C ILE A 216 -22.82 4.24 -13.10
N ALA A 217 -22.11 5.14 -13.75
CA ALA A 217 -22.65 6.41 -14.25
C ALA A 217 -22.17 6.65 -15.68
N TRP A 218 -23.12 6.81 -16.61
CA TRP A 218 -22.82 7.23 -17.97
C TRP A 218 -22.67 8.74 -18.02
N LEU A 219 -21.71 9.21 -18.79
CA LEU A 219 -21.36 10.62 -18.94
C LEU A 219 -21.39 11.00 -20.43
N VAL A 220 -21.99 12.15 -20.73
CA VAL A 220 -21.88 12.82 -22.02
C VAL A 220 -21.17 14.15 -21.80
N ASP A 221 -20.07 14.38 -22.48
CA ASP A 221 -19.18 15.53 -22.27
C ASP A 221 -18.80 15.75 -20.80
N GLY A 222 -18.58 14.63 -20.08
CA GLY A 222 -18.24 14.60 -18.67
C GLY A 222 -19.42 14.84 -17.71
N ASN A 223 -20.66 15.05 -18.21
CA ASN A 223 -21.85 15.27 -17.40
C ASN A 223 -22.68 13.98 -17.24
N PRO A 224 -23.12 13.62 -16.02
CA PRO A 224 -23.89 12.40 -15.82
C PRO A 224 -25.28 12.49 -16.45
N VAL A 225 -25.70 11.42 -17.14
CA VAL A 225 -27.01 11.33 -17.82
C VAL A 225 -28.06 10.57 -17.00
N GLY A 226 -27.77 10.23 -15.73
CA GLY A 226 -28.72 9.60 -14.81
C GLY A 226 -28.99 8.11 -15.09
N VAL A 227 -28.18 7.44 -15.91
CA VAL A 227 -28.28 6.01 -16.19
C VAL A 227 -27.22 5.24 -15.41
N ALA A 228 -27.65 4.23 -14.64
CA ALA A 228 -26.82 3.45 -13.73
C ALA A 228 -26.74 1.96 -14.09
N THR A 229 -27.02 1.61 -15.35
CA THR A 229 -26.99 0.22 -15.84
C THR A 229 -25.75 -0.02 -16.69
N GLN A 230 -25.30 -1.28 -16.75
CA GLN A 230 -24.15 -1.66 -17.59
C GLN A 230 -24.36 -1.36 -19.07
N VAL A 231 -25.62 -1.42 -19.53
CA VAL A 231 -26.00 -1.09 -20.90
C VAL A 231 -26.85 0.18 -20.87
N TRP A 232 -26.53 1.12 -21.74
CA TRP A 232 -27.25 2.35 -21.95
C TRP A 232 -27.71 2.46 -23.41
N SER A 233 -29.01 2.62 -23.62
CA SER A 233 -29.64 2.75 -24.92
C SER A 233 -30.37 4.10 -24.99
N PRO A 234 -29.67 5.20 -25.35
CA PRO A 234 -30.32 6.49 -25.57
C PRO A 234 -31.34 6.37 -26.74
N ALA A 235 -32.38 7.19 -26.71
CA ALA A 235 -33.27 7.29 -27.85
C ALA A 235 -32.50 7.84 -29.06
N ALA A 236 -32.89 7.45 -30.27
CA ALA A 236 -32.33 8.00 -31.51
C ALA A 236 -32.42 9.55 -31.52
N GLY A 237 -31.39 10.22 -31.98
CA GLY A 237 -31.29 11.68 -31.98
C GLY A 237 -31.03 12.30 -30.59
N THR A 238 -30.73 11.50 -29.57
CA THR A 238 -30.36 12.02 -28.21
C THR A 238 -28.88 12.40 -28.14
N ILE A 239 -28.02 11.66 -28.83
CA ILE A 239 -26.61 11.95 -28.94
C ILE A 239 -26.41 12.90 -30.11
N ASN A 240 -25.78 14.05 -29.86
CA ASN A 240 -25.50 15.05 -30.89
C ASN A 240 -24.14 14.82 -31.53
N ASP A 241 -23.95 15.42 -32.72
CA ASP A 241 -22.67 15.37 -33.42
C ASP A 241 -21.53 15.95 -32.57
N GLY A 242 -20.44 15.17 -32.40
CA GLY A 242 -19.26 15.55 -31.67
C GLY A 242 -19.32 15.28 -30.15
N GLU A 243 -20.44 14.82 -29.60
CA GLU A 243 -20.54 14.49 -28.18
C GLU A 243 -19.63 13.29 -27.80
N ALA A 244 -18.99 13.41 -26.62
CA ALA A 244 -18.07 12.42 -26.09
C ALA A 244 -18.73 11.59 -24.97
N VAL A 245 -18.91 10.29 -25.23
CA VAL A 245 -19.52 9.35 -24.28
C VAL A 245 -18.45 8.59 -23.50
N SER A 246 -18.59 8.59 -22.17
CA SER A 246 -17.73 7.80 -21.28
C SER A 246 -18.55 7.16 -20.16
N VAL A 247 -17.96 6.17 -19.49
CA VAL A 247 -18.55 5.54 -18.30
C VAL A 247 -17.65 5.73 -17.09
N GLN A 248 -18.24 6.09 -15.98
CA GLN A 248 -17.61 6.14 -14.67
C GLN A 248 -18.12 4.97 -13.84
N ILE A 249 -17.19 4.25 -13.21
CA ILE A 249 -17.47 3.16 -12.29
C ILE A 249 -16.93 3.54 -10.93
N THR A 250 -17.76 3.45 -9.90
CA THR A 250 -17.34 3.56 -8.50
C THR A 250 -17.43 2.18 -7.88
N THR A 251 -16.32 1.69 -7.33
CA THR A 251 -16.26 0.36 -6.73
C THR A 251 -17.07 0.28 -5.45
N ALA A 252 -17.54 -0.92 -5.11
CA ALA A 252 -18.25 -1.14 -3.84
C ALA A 252 -17.34 -0.82 -2.65
N ALA A 253 -17.93 -0.38 -1.55
CA ALA A 253 -17.21 -0.22 -0.28
C ALA A 253 -16.70 -1.58 0.25
N PRO A 254 -15.56 -1.61 0.99
CA PRO A 254 -14.67 -0.50 1.31
C PRO A 254 -13.82 -0.08 0.10
N GLY A 255 -13.39 1.19 0.09
CA GLY A 255 -12.55 1.78 -0.95
C GLY A 255 -13.28 2.82 -1.79
N GLY A 256 -14.42 2.48 -2.40
CA GLY A 256 -15.24 3.43 -3.16
C GLY A 256 -14.47 4.13 -4.31
N CYS A 257 -13.52 3.43 -4.94
CA CYS A 257 -12.64 4.00 -5.96
C CYS A 257 -13.40 4.30 -7.24
N THR A 258 -13.09 5.45 -7.82
CA THR A 258 -13.76 5.92 -9.04
C THR A 258 -12.81 5.83 -10.24
N TYR A 259 -13.27 5.14 -11.29
CA TYR A 259 -12.55 4.95 -12.55
C TYR A 259 -13.41 5.44 -13.70
N THR A 260 -12.83 6.23 -14.61
CA THR A 260 -13.54 6.75 -15.78
C THR A 260 -12.88 6.22 -17.06
N SER A 261 -13.68 5.71 -17.98
CA SER A 261 -13.20 5.22 -19.28
C SER A 261 -12.62 6.34 -20.14
N VAL A 262 -11.83 5.96 -21.14
CA VAL A 262 -11.59 6.85 -22.27
C VAL A 262 -12.94 7.17 -22.92
N ALA A 263 -13.16 8.43 -23.25
CA ALA A 263 -14.37 8.86 -23.93
C ALA A 263 -14.36 8.45 -25.41
N GLN A 264 -15.52 8.06 -25.95
CA GLN A 264 -15.74 7.84 -27.37
C GLN A 264 -16.50 9.03 -27.95
N THR A 265 -15.89 9.77 -28.88
CA THR A 265 -16.57 10.83 -29.59
C THR A 265 -17.45 10.22 -30.68
N ILE A 266 -18.72 10.59 -30.71
CA ILE A 266 -19.70 10.10 -31.67
C ILE A 266 -19.93 11.18 -32.75
N THR A 267 -19.74 10.80 -33.99
CA THR A 267 -20.09 11.66 -35.15
C THR A 267 -21.48 11.28 -35.62
N VAL A 268 -22.39 12.24 -35.67
CA VAL A 268 -23.76 12.03 -36.12
C VAL A 268 -23.95 12.71 -37.47
N GLN A 269 -24.37 11.92 -38.48
CA GLN A 269 -24.67 12.39 -39.83
C GLN A 269 -26.19 12.39 -40.03
N ALA A 270 -26.67 13.41 -40.75
CA ALA A 270 -28.07 13.46 -41.13
C ALA A 270 -28.44 12.27 -42.05
N ASP A 271 -29.62 11.73 -41.84
CA ASP A 271 -30.14 10.66 -42.69
C ASP A 271 -30.25 11.10 -44.15
N PRO A 272 -29.78 10.28 -45.08
CA PRO A 272 -29.90 10.63 -46.49
C PRO A 272 -31.40 10.61 -46.93
N ILE A 273 -31.80 11.65 -47.66
CA ILE A 273 -33.14 11.71 -48.27
C ILE A 273 -33.06 11.14 -49.69
N ALA A 274 -33.54 9.91 -49.82
CA ALA A 274 -33.59 9.31 -51.15
C ALA A 274 -34.72 9.92 -51.97
N THR A 275 -34.39 10.34 -53.16
CA THR A 275 -35.35 10.81 -54.17
C THR A 275 -35.20 10.02 -55.44
N LEU A 276 -36.27 9.87 -56.17
CA LEU A 276 -36.28 9.32 -57.54
C LEU A 276 -36.90 10.33 -58.46
N ALA A 277 -36.26 10.53 -59.58
CA ALA A 277 -36.83 11.33 -60.70
C ALA A 277 -36.80 10.50 -61.98
N SER A 278 -37.80 10.65 -62.80
CA SER A 278 -37.84 10.07 -64.11
C SER A 278 -37.75 11.15 -65.18
N ASN A 279 -37.33 10.80 -66.40
CA ASN A 279 -37.35 11.69 -67.55
C ASN A 279 -38.70 11.64 -68.27
N ALA A 280 -39.67 10.87 -67.76
CA ALA A 280 -41.02 10.77 -68.36
C ALA A 280 -41.91 11.87 -67.78
N THR A 281 -42.67 12.53 -68.63
CA THR A 281 -43.67 13.53 -68.23
C THR A 281 -44.83 12.86 -67.55
N GLY A 282 -45.05 13.17 -66.24
CA GLY A 282 -46.11 12.56 -65.43
C GLY A 282 -45.95 11.05 -65.24
N ASP A 283 -44.70 10.56 -65.23
CA ASP A 283 -44.31 9.15 -65.06
C ASP A 283 -45.01 8.17 -66.04
N THR A 284 -45.40 8.68 -67.17
CA THR A 284 -46.12 7.90 -68.25
C THR A 284 -45.22 7.77 -69.47
N ILE A 285 -45.12 6.56 -69.99
CA ILE A 285 -44.39 6.26 -71.25
C ILE A 285 -45.26 5.44 -72.18
N CYS A 286 -44.99 5.52 -73.51
CA CYS A 286 -45.65 4.67 -74.48
C CYS A 286 -45.04 3.27 -74.55
N SER A 287 -45.81 2.29 -75.00
CA SER A 287 -45.29 0.92 -75.11
C SER A 287 -44.13 0.85 -76.04
N GLY A 288 -42.98 0.36 -75.62
CA GLY A 288 -41.74 0.27 -76.37
C GLY A 288 -40.72 1.38 -76.07
N ASP A 289 -41.08 2.43 -75.33
CA ASP A 289 -40.19 3.49 -74.94
C ASP A 289 -39.31 3.07 -73.75
N SER A 290 -38.17 3.73 -73.61
CA SER A 290 -37.28 3.56 -72.44
C SER A 290 -37.40 4.77 -71.54
N ILE A 291 -37.29 4.51 -70.24
CA ILE A 291 -37.28 5.53 -69.20
C ILE A 291 -35.93 5.52 -68.48
N THR A 292 -35.43 6.69 -68.20
CA THR A 292 -34.26 6.86 -67.36
C THR A 292 -34.77 7.29 -65.99
N ILE A 293 -34.39 6.52 -64.95
CA ILE A 293 -34.65 6.83 -63.51
C ILE A 293 -33.34 7.27 -62.90
N THR A 294 -33.35 8.43 -62.28
CA THR A 294 -32.20 8.96 -61.58
C THR A 294 -32.50 8.97 -60.11
N ALA A 295 -31.62 8.34 -59.33
CA ALA A 295 -31.64 8.42 -57.84
C ALA A 295 -30.88 9.67 -57.41
N GLY A 296 -31.43 10.37 -56.43
CA GLY A 296 -30.79 11.51 -55.80
C GLY A 296 -30.99 11.47 -54.26
N PRO A 297 -30.32 12.35 -53.54
CA PRO A 297 -29.26 13.23 -53.98
C PRO A 297 -28.01 12.47 -54.43
N ALA A 298 -27.30 12.97 -55.44
CA ALA A 298 -25.94 12.52 -55.69
C ALA A 298 -25.08 12.98 -54.49
N GLY A 299 -24.49 12.02 -53.79
CA GLY A 299 -23.68 12.25 -52.58
C GLY A 299 -22.39 13.01 -52.89
#